data_432573cddd19711def6e3ff4b785be5b
#
_entry.id   432573cddd19711def6e3ff4b785be5b
#
_cell.length_a   1.000
_cell.length_b   1.000
_cell.length_c   1.000
_cell.angle_alpha   90.00
_cell.angle_beta   90.00
_cell.angle_gamma   90.00
#
_symmetry.space_group_name_H-M   'P 1'
#
loop_
_entity.id
_entity.type
_entity.pdbx_description
1 polymer ?
#
loop_
_entity_poly.entity_id
_entity_poly.type
_entity_poly.pdbx_seq_one_letter_code
_entity_poly.pdbx_strand_id
1 'polypeptide(L)'
;MMVCSLSVTVSACKPDDSLKNTENTVPEPEPNPDPTPEPVTGNGMFDLSKGENGNPPSIRLSSGYDMPIIGLGTYSLHGKVCVNAILSAVKHGYRKFDTASFYGNEEEVGEAIRTCGVPREELFVCTKLYPNQFADAEKAIEESLRKLNIGYVDLMLLHHPGAHDVEAYKAMERAVEAGKIRSVGVSNYYIREMTDFLPQVTIKPVLVQNEIHPYYQEKEVVRFMHENGIVIEGWYPLGGRGYTATMLGNETIGRIAKAHGQSPAQIILRWNLQNGVVIIPGSSNPDHQKENISLFDFELSPEEMAQIAVLDRNEKHDWY
;
A
#
# COMPACT_ATOMS: atom_id res chain seq x y z
N MET A 1 55.47 -37.49 -55.68
CA MET A 1 55.67 -38.76 -54.97
C MET A 1 54.38 -39.04 -54.31
N MET A 2 53.46 -39.68 -54.87
CA MET A 2 53.17 -41.14 -54.92
C MET A 2 53.39 -41.81 -53.56
N VAL A 3 52.31 -42.30 -52.93
CA VAL A 3 52.10 -43.68 -52.50
C VAL A 3 50.75 -43.69 -51.78
N CYS A 4 49.74 -44.23 -52.34
CA CYS A 4 49.16 -45.60 -52.28
C CYS A 4 48.25 -45.85 -51.07
N SER A 5 47.04 -46.05 -51.44
CA SER A 5 45.93 -46.64 -50.76
C SER A 5 46.18 -48.06 -50.25
N LEU A 6 45.46 -48.43 -49.18
CA LEU A 6 45.03 -49.82 -49.03
C LEU A 6 43.64 -49.82 -48.34
N SER A 7 42.70 -50.27 -49.15
CA SER A 7 41.34 -50.69 -48.69
C SER A 7 41.43 -52.07 -48.08
N VAL A 8 40.74 -52.24 -46.91
CA VAL A 8 40.37 -53.60 -46.47
C VAL A 8 38.88 -53.62 -46.22
N THR A 9 38.23 -54.31 -47.12
CA THR A 9 36.85 -54.75 -46.98
C THR A 9 36.81 -55.99 -46.11
N VAL A 10 35.97 -56.00 -45.06
CA VAL A 10 35.54 -57.21 -44.41
C VAL A 10 34.01 -57.27 -44.44
N SER A 11 33.56 -58.36 -45.02
CA SER A 11 32.15 -58.70 -45.26
C SER A 11 31.46 -59.23 -44.05
N ALA A 12 30.23 -58.77 -43.90
CA ALA A 12 29.01 -59.34 -43.37
C ALA A 12 28.99 -60.56 -42.43
N CYS A 13 28.22 -60.36 -41.36
CA CYS A 13 27.21 -61.35 -40.98
C CYS A 13 26.08 -60.62 -40.29
N LYS A 14 24.85 -60.76 -40.79
CA LYS A 14 23.61 -60.43 -40.12
C LYS A 14 23.27 -61.46 -39.05
N PRO A 15 22.77 -61.11 -37.93
CA PRO A 15 21.82 -61.92 -37.19
C PRO A 15 20.43 -61.28 -37.10
N ASP A 16 19.54 -62.15 -37.14
CA ASP A 16 18.09 -62.24 -37.12
C ASP A 16 17.34 -61.26 -36.20
N ASP A 17 16.25 -60.77 -36.76
CA ASP A 17 15.18 -59.98 -36.10
C ASP A 17 14.31 -60.90 -35.26
N SER A 18 14.20 -60.65 -33.98
CA SER A 18 12.96 -60.79 -33.25
C SER A 18 13.12 -60.49 -31.73
N LEU A 19 13.04 -59.26 -31.35
CA LEU A 19 12.55 -58.88 -30.02
C LEU A 19 11.96 -57.47 -30.10
N LYS A 20 10.66 -57.37 -30.23
CA LYS A 20 9.88 -56.14 -30.07
C LYS A 20 9.98 -55.69 -28.61
N ASN A 21 10.79 -54.70 -28.34
CA ASN A 21 10.68 -53.91 -27.11
C ASN A 21 9.55 -52.89 -27.31
N THR A 22 8.42 -53.13 -26.70
CA THR A 22 7.41 -52.12 -26.44
C THR A 22 7.93 -51.26 -25.32
N GLU A 23 8.55 -50.11 -25.66
CA GLU A 23 8.79 -49.04 -24.71
C GLU A 23 7.44 -48.47 -24.29
N ASN A 24 7.04 -48.80 -23.05
CA ASN A 24 6.00 -48.09 -22.34
C ASN A 24 6.51 -46.67 -22.02
N THR A 25 6.28 -45.73 -22.94
CA THR A 25 6.41 -44.31 -22.63
C THR A 25 5.27 -43.92 -21.70
N VAL A 26 5.57 -43.84 -20.41
CA VAL A 26 4.71 -43.14 -19.45
C VAL A 26 4.67 -41.67 -19.90
N PRO A 27 3.49 -41.10 -20.22
CA PRO A 27 3.43 -39.68 -20.55
C PRO A 27 3.93 -38.87 -19.36
N GLU A 28 4.85 -37.93 -19.60
CA GLU A 28 5.24 -36.93 -18.63
C GLU A 28 3.97 -36.23 -18.12
N PRO A 29 3.82 -36.05 -16.78
CA PRO A 29 2.68 -35.32 -16.25
C PRO A 29 2.73 -33.88 -16.83
N GLU A 30 1.62 -33.48 -17.42
CA GLU A 30 1.45 -32.08 -17.83
C GLU A 30 1.75 -31.16 -16.63
N PRO A 31 2.44 -30.03 -16.81
CA PRO A 31 2.69 -29.10 -15.73
C PRO A 31 1.33 -28.70 -15.16
N ASN A 32 1.15 -28.98 -13.87
CA ASN A 32 -0.02 -28.54 -13.12
C ASN A 32 -0.15 -27.03 -13.34
N PRO A 33 -1.29 -26.50 -13.83
CA PRO A 33 -1.45 -25.06 -13.94
C PRO A 33 -1.18 -24.47 -12.58
N ASP A 34 -0.30 -23.48 -12.53
CA ASP A 34 0.01 -22.72 -11.31
C ASP A 34 -1.29 -22.45 -10.57
N PRO A 35 -1.42 -22.80 -9.30
CA PRO A 35 -2.64 -22.55 -8.56
C PRO A 35 -2.93 -21.06 -8.68
N THR A 36 -4.09 -20.72 -9.23
CA THR A 36 -4.60 -19.34 -9.21
C THR A 36 -4.39 -18.86 -7.77
N PRO A 37 -3.64 -17.75 -7.54
CA PRO A 37 -3.39 -17.32 -6.18
C PRO A 37 -4.74 -17.14 -5.49
N GLU A 38 -4.96 -17.87 -4.41
CA GLU A 38 -6.15 -17.68 -3.60
C GLU A 38 -6.21 -16.21 -3.22
N PRO A 39 -7.38 -15.58 -3.26
CA PRO A 39 -7.51 -14.21 -2.80
C PRO A 39 -6.97 -14.18 -1.38
N VAL A 40 -5.97 -13.33 -1.15
CA VAL A 40 -5.46 -13.06 0.19
C VAL A 40 -6.63 -12.42 0.93
N THR A 41 -7.45 -13.26 1.51
CA THR A 41 -8.52 -12.80 2.38
C THR A 41 -7.82 -12.23 3.60
N GLY A 42 -7.92 -10.93 3.79
CA GLY A 42 -7.38 -10.19 4.93
C GLY A 42 -8.01 -10.59 6.27
N ASN A 43 -8.42 -11.83 6.37
CA ASN A 43 -9.03 -12.42 7.56
C ASN A 43 -8.01 -12.46 8.69
N GLY A 44 -8.02 -11.40 9.51
CA GLY A 44 -7.29 -11.33 10.77
C GLY A 44 -6.30 -10.18 10.91
N MET A 45 -6.03 -9.38 9.87
CA MET A 45 -5.10 -8.26 9.99
C MET A 45 -5.72 -7.02 10.63
N PHE A 46 -6.98 -6.75 10.32
CA PHE A 46 -7.77 -5.69 10.95
C PHE A 46 -9.04 -6.29 11.58
N ASP A 47 -9.36 -5.84 12.77
CA ASP A 47 -10.73 -5.96 13.26
C ASP A 47 -11.57 -4.90 12.52
N LEU A 48 -12.40 -5.37 11.57
CA LEU A 48 -13.31 -4.50 10.80
C LEU A 48 -14.66 -4.33 11.49
N SER A 49 -14.81 -4.75 12.75
CA SER A 49 -15.92 -4.33 13.59
C SER A 49 -15.82 -2.83 13.90
N LYS A 50 -16.93 -2.18 14.18
CA LYS A 50 -16.90 -0.77 14.59
C LYS A 50 -16.02 -0.61 15.82
N GLY A 51 -15.05 0.31 15.71
CA GLY A 51 -14.24 0.72 16.84
C GLY A 51 -15.08 1.32 17.97
N GLU A 52 -14.49 1.46 19.14
CA GLU A 52 -15.13 2.08 20.30
C GLU A 52 -15.64 3.49 19.96
N ASN A 53 -16.81 3.84 20.45
CA ASN A 53 -17.46 5.15 20.23
C ASN A 53 -17.78 5.49 18.75
N GLY A 54 -17.86 4.49 17.85
CA GLY A 54 -18.17 4.71 16.42
C GLY A 54 -17.02 5.28 15.59
N ASN A 55 -15.83 5.37 16.15
CA ASN A 55 -14.62 5.74 15.43
C ASN A 55 -14.14 4.55 14.56
N PRO A 56 -13.38 4.81 13.46
CA PRO A 56 -12.73 3.75 12.72
C PRO A 56 -11.85 2.88 13.63
N PRO A 57 -11.78 1.56 13.38
CA PRO A 57 -10.84 0.70 14.08
C PRO A 57 -9.40 1.15 13.88
N SER A 58 -8.52 0.70 14.78
CA SER A 58 -7.08 0.95 14.71
C SER A 58 -6.31 -0.36 14.60
N ILE A 59 -5.13 -0.31 14.00
CA ILE A 59 -4.14 -1.37 14.00
C ILE A 59 -2.98 -1.02 14.91
N ARG A 60 -2.48 -2.02 15.65
CA ARG A 60 -1.26 -1.87 16.47
C ARG A 60 -0.04 -1.96 15.58
N LEU A 61 0.71 -0.88 15.44
CA LEU A 61 1.99 -0.85 14.74
C LEU A 61 3.08 -1.58 15.53
N SER A 62 4.11 -2.08 14.87
CA SER A 62 5.26 -2.71 15.51
C SER A 62 6.06 -1.76 16.43
N SER A 63 5.90 -0.45 16.25
CA SER A 63 6.41 0.60 17.15
C SER A 63 5.66 0.69 18.49
N GLY A 64 4.54 -0.02 18.65
CA GLY A 64 3.72 -0.01 19.86
C GLY A 64 2.66 1.10 19.93
N TYR A 65 2.40 1.83 18.84
CA TYR A 65 1.34 2.83 18.75
C TYR A 65 0.17 2.32 17.93
N ASP A 66 -1.04 2.78 18.27
CA ASP A 66 -2.26 2.45 17.54
C ASP A 66 -2.49 3.47 16.41
N MET A 67 -2.74 2.98 15.19
CA MET A 67 -2.99 3.80 14.02
C MET A 67 -4.37 3.51 13.46
N PRO A 68 -5.25 4.53 13.27
CA PRO A 68 -6.53 4.33 12.59
C PRO A 68 -6.34 3.77 11.16
N ILE A 69 -7.15 2.78 10.77
CA ILE A 69 -7.06 2.13 9.45
C ILE A 69 -7.67 2.97 8.32
N ILE A 70 -8.30 4.09 8.65
CA ILE A 70 -8.76 5.11 7.69
C ILE A 70 -8.20 6.46 8.10
N GLY A 71 -7.61 7.16 7.15
CA GLY A 71 -7.15 8.54 7.32
C GLY A 71 -7.70 9.48 6.24
N LEU A 72 -7.52 10.78 6.44
CA LEU A 72 -7.73 11.79 5.41
C LEU A 72 -6.39 12.13 4.74
N GLY A 73 -6.28 11.86 3.43
CA GLY A 73 -5.19 12.36 2.60
C GLY A 73 -5.38 13.84 2.29
N THR A 74 -4.32 14.64 2.46
CA THR A 74 -4.38 16.10 2.27
C THR A 74 -3.69 16.59 1.01
N TYR A 75 -3.20 15.70 0.17
CA TYR A 75 -2.62 16.08 -1.13
C TYR A 75 -3.61 16.95 -1.93
N SER A 76 -3.15 18.09 -2.42
CA SER A 76 -3.95 19.13 -3.13
C SER A 76 -4.90 19.98 -2.26
N LEU A 77 -4.90 19.83 -0.96
CA LEU A 77 -5.64 20.72 -0.06
C LEU A 77 -4.72 21.82 0.44
N HIS A 78 -5.08 23.08 0.25
CA HIS A 78 -4.26 24.23 0.63
C HIS A 78 -5.09 25.32 1.31
N GLY A 79 -4.44 26.15 2.12
CA GLY A 79 -5.02 27.29 2.80
C GLY A 79 -6.26 26.91 3.62
N LYS A 80 -7.26 27.75 3.63
CA LYS A 80 -8.50 27.53 4.38
C LYS A 80 -9.27 26.27 3.96
N VAL A 81 -9.09 25.80 2.71
CA VAL A 81 -9.74 24.55 2.25
C VAL A 81 -9.14 23.37 3.01
N CYS A 82 -7.83 23.32 3.19
CA CYS A 82 -7.16 22.28 3.96
C CYS A 82 -7.62 22.28 5.42
N VAL A 83 -7.55 23.43 6.10
CA VAL A 83 -7.99 23.57 7.49
C VAL A 83 -9.44 23.11 7.65
N ASN A 84 -10.35 23.63 6.83
CA ASN A 84 -11.77 23.30 6.92
C ASN A 84 -12.06 21.83 6.61
N ALA A 85 -11.33 21.21 5.66
CA ALA A 85 -11.47 19.79 5.35
C ALA A 85 -11.08 18.91 6.54
N ILE A 86 -9.97 19.22 7.23
CA ILE A 86 -9.55 18.50 8.44
C ILE A 86 -10.55 18.69 9.57
N LEU A 87 -10.98 19.92 9.84
CA LEU A 87 -11.99 20.21 10.88
C LEU A 87 -13.31 19.49 10.60
N SER A 88 -13.73 19.37 9.34
CA SER A 88 -14.90 18.61 8.93
C SER A 88 -14.70 17.11 9.15
N ALA A 89 -13.54 16.57 8.73
CA ALA A 89 -13.20 15.17 8.89
C ALA A 89 -13.19 14.75 10.38
N VAL A 90 -12.62 15.59 11.26
CA VAL A 90 -12.64 15.36 12.72
C VAL A 90 -14.08 15.20 13.23
N LYS A 91 -15.02 16.05 12.77
CA LYS A 91 -16.45 15.96 13.14
C LYS A 91 -17.11 14.67 12.67
N HIS A 92 -16.63 14.07 11.58
CA HIS A 92 -17.07 12.79 11.05
C HIS A 92 -16.37 11.58 11.69
N GLY A 93 -15.47 11.79 12.66
CA GLY A 93 -14.79 10.70 13.37
C GLY A 93 -13.39 10.36 12.81
N TYR A 94 -12.87 11.08 11.84
CA TYR A 94 -11.46 10.88 11.43
C TYR A 94 -10.51 11.25 12.57
N ARG A 95 -9.49 10.42 12.75
CA ARG A 95 -8.43 10.63 13.75
C ARG A 95 -7.02 10.52 13.12
N LYS A 96 -6.90 10.16 11.83
CA LYS A 96 -5.65 10.08 11.09
C LYS A 96 -5.63 11.08 9.94
N PHE A 97 -4.51 11.81 9.80
CA PHE A 97 -4.29 12.82 8.78
C PHE A 97 -2.91 12.62 8.13
N ASP A 98 -2.91 12.49 6.80
CA ASP A 98 -1.71 12.27 6.00
C ASP A 98 -1.35 13.51 5.20
N THR A 99 -0.15 14.02 5.41
CA THR A 99 0.44 15.12 4.65
C THR A 99 1.87 14.76 4.20
N ALA A 100 2.59 15.73 3.65
CA ALA A 100 4.00 15.61 3.28
C ALA A 100 4.63 17.01 3.15
N SER A 101 5.94 17.11 3.35
CA SER A 101 6.69 18.36 3.10
C SER A 101 6.49 18.87 1.66
N PHE A 102 6.41 17.94 0.70
CA PHE A 102 6.18 18.26 -0.72
C PHE A 102 4.81 18.88 -0.99
N TYR A 103 3.79 18.61 -0.15
CA TYR A 103 2.45 19.15 -0.38
C TYR A 103 2.36 20.64 -0.06
N GLY A 104 3.31 21.18 0.71
CA GLY A 104 3.35 22.61 1.06
C GLY A 104 2.18 23.06 1.93
N ASN A 105 1.56 22.16 2.70
CA ASN A 105 0.40 22.43 3.53
C ASN A 105 0.55 21.97 4.99
N GLU A 106 1.78 21.69 5.44
CA GLU A 106 2.04 21.25 6.81
C GLU A 106 1.61 22.28 7.86
N GLU A 107 1.69 23.59 7.54
CA GLU A 107 1.25 24.67 8.45
C GLU A 107 -0.26 24.65 8.65
N GLU A 108 -1.04 24.45 7.57
CA GLU A 108 -2.49 24.35 7.61
C GLU A 108 -2.96 23.07 8.32
N VAL A 109 -2.27 21.95 8.08
CA VAL A 109 -2.53 20.72 8.82
C VAL A 109 -2.29 20.95 10.31
N GLY A 110 -1.16 21.54 10.68
CA GLY A 110 -0.84 21.89 12.05
C GLY A 110 -1.86 22.83 12.70
N GLU A 111 -2.33 23.87 11.98
CA GLU A 111 -3.38 24.77 12.43
C GLU A 111 -4.68 24.00 12.74
N ALA A 112 -5.12 23.13 11.82
CA ALA A 112 -6.33 22.35 11.99
C ALA A 112 -6.23 21.40 13.19
N ILE A 113 -5.10 20.70 13.35
CA ILE A 113 -4.86 19.78 14.48
C ILE A 113 -4.91 20.52 15.82
N ARG A 114 -4.31 21.73 15.92
CA ARG A 114 -4.33 22.52 17.16
C ARG A 114 -5.70 23.12 17.50
N THR A 115 -6.57 23.28 16.50
CA THR A 115 -7.86 23.99 16.66
C THR A 115 -9.09 23.08 16.56
N CYS A 116 -8.93 21.78 16.27
CA CYS A 116 -10.03 20.86 16.05
C CYS A 116 -10.82 20.47 17.33
N GLY A 117 -10.28 20.78 18.51
CA GLY A 117 -10.93 20.48 19.79
C GLY A 117 -10.78 19.04 20.27
N VAL A 118 -9.99 18.20 19.58
CA VAL A 118 -9.64 16.83 19.99
C VAL A 118 -8.25 16.85 20.61
N PRO A 119 -8.01 16.14 21.73
CA PRO A 119 -6.68 16.02 22.33
C PRO A 119 -5.66 15.49 21.31
N ARG A 120 -4.43 16.05 21.34
CA ARG A 120 -3.37 15.69 20.39
C ARG A 120 -3.05 14.19 20.39
N GLU A 121 -3.10 13.57 21.54
CA GLU A 121 -2.83 12.13 21.76
C GLU A 121 -3.88 11.19 21.14
N GLU A 122 -5.06 11.70 20.84
CA GLU A 122 -6.11 10.96 20.13
C GLU A 122 -6.00 11.10 18.60
N LEU A 123 -5.07 11.92 18.11
CA LEU A 123 -4.86 12.16 16.70
C LEU A 123 -3.57 11.50 16.22
N PHE A 124 -3.60 10.96 15.00
CA PHE A 124 -2.47 10.36 14.32
C PHE A 124 -2.12 11.20 13.09
N VAL A 125 -0.95 11.81 13.09
CA VAL A 125 -0.48 12.69 12.02
C VAL A 125 0.73 12.07 11.34
N CYS A 126 0.63 11.89 10.02
CA CYS A 126 1.70 11.42 9.15
C CYS A 126 2.22 12.57 8.27
N THR A 127 3.55 12.69 8.15
CA THR A 127 4.20 13.53 7.14
C THR A 127 5.35 12.78 6.46
N LYS A 128 5.93 13.36 5.40
CA LYS A 128 6.93 12.67 4.57
C LYS A 128 8.07 13.61 4.19
N LEU A 129 9.29 13.07 4.15
CA LEU A 129 10.45 13.74 3.57
C LEU A 129 10.53 13.44 2.07
N TYR A 130 10.71 14.46 1.25
CA TYR A 130 10.87 14.30 -0.20
C TYR A 130 12.35 14.04 -0.56
N PRO A 131 12.67 13.31 -1.65
CA PRO A 131 14.06 12.90 -1.98
C PRO A 131 15.08 14.04 -2.04
N ASN A 132 14.67 15.25 -2.47
CA ASN A 132 15.57 16.41 -2.49
C ASN A 132 15.99 16.93 -1.10
N GLN A 133 15.40 16.39 -0.03
CA GLN A 133 15.69 16.74 1.36
C GLN A 133 16.59 15.71 2.05
N PHE A 134 16.85 14.56 1.43
CA PHE A 134 17.52 13.44 2.09
C PHE A 134 18.97 13.74 2.48
N ALA A 135 19.69 14.53 1.71
CA ALA A 135 21.06 14.94 2.04
C ALA A 135 21.14 15.79 3.34
N ASP A 136 20.07 16.53 3.68
CA ASP A 136 19.95 17.37 4.86
C ASP A 136 18.74 16.95 5.72
N ALA A 137 18.52 15.65 5.89
CA ALA A 137 17.31 15.08 6.47
C ALA A 137 17.03 15.59 7.90
N GLU A 138 18.04 15.77 8.75
CA GLU A 138 17.85 16.32 10.10
C GLU A 138 17.21 17.70 10.06
N LYS A 139 17.71 18.56 9.17
CA LYS A 139 17.14 19.91 8.98
C LYS A 139 15.71 19.85 8.44
N ALA A 140 15.45 18.94 7.51
CA ALA A 140 14.12 18.75 6.92
C ALA A 140 13.11 18.23 7.97
N ILE A 141 13.53 17.32 8.86
CA ILE A 141 12.71 16.85 9.99
C ILE A 141 12.34 18.03 10.90
N GLU A 142 13.31 18.83 11.32
CA GLU A 142 13.05 20.00 12.17
C GLU A 142 12.11 21.02 11.50
N GLU A 143 12.25 21.22 10.20
CA GLU A 143 11.38 22.12 9.44
C GLU A 143 9.94 21.61 9.37
N SER A 144 9.71 20.31 9.14
CA SER A 144 8.38 19.70 9.18
C SER A 144 7.76 19.82 10.58
N LEU A 145 8.52 19.52 11.63
CA LEU A 145 8.07 19.67 13.02
C LEU A 145 7.71 21.12 13.35
N ARG A 146 8.52 22.09 12.89
CA ARG A 146 8.26 23.52 13.08
C ARG A 146 6.99 23.97 12.37
N LYS A 147 6.76 23.54 11.11
CA LYS A 147 5.57 23.89 10.32
C LYS A 147 4.31 23.30 10.94
N LEU A 148 4.33 22.01 11.24
CA LEU A 148 3.21 21.34 11.89
C LEU A 148 2.94 21.93 13.29
N ASN A 149 3.98 22.21 14.08
CA ASN A 149 3.89 22.79 15.42
C ASN A 149 2.84 22.09 16.32
N ILE A 150 2.90 20.75 16.37
CA ILE A 150 1.96 19.87 17.11
C ILE A 150 2.65 19.00 18.17
N GLY A 151 3.89 19.35 18.52
CA GLY A 151 4.70 18.68 19.55
C GLY A 151 5.51 17.50 19.02
N TYR A 152 4.89 16.56 18.36
CA TYR A 152 5.51 15.37 17.77
C TYR A 152 4.73 14.92 16.53
N VAL A 153 5.35 14.05 15.71
CA VAL A 153 4.70 13.41 14.55
C VAL A 153 4.52 11.94 14.88
N ASP A 154 3.34 11.37 14.57
CA ASP A 154 3.07 9.96 14.86
C ASP A 154 3.75 9.02 13.87
N LEU A 155 3.85 9.43 12.59
CA LEU A 155 4.51 8.65 11.55
C LEU A 155 5.23 9.59 10.57
N MET A 156 6.51 9.32 10.32
CA MET A 156 7.24 9.98 9.25
C MET A 156 7.70 8.96 8.21
N LEU A 157 7.52 9.30 6.93
CA LEU A 157 7.87 8.44 5.80
C LEU A 157 8.99 9.07 4.96
N LEU A 158 9.83 8.24 4.35
CA LEU A 158 10.51 8.64 3.12
C LEU A 158 9.48 8.60 1.98
N HIS A 159 9.31 9.68 1.24
CA HIS A 159 8.24 9.84 0.25
C HIS A 159 8.42 8.98 -1.00
N HIS A 160 9.66 8.81 -1.44
CA HIS A 160 10.08 7.94 -2.56
C HIS A 160 11.47 7.39 -2.30
N PRO A 161 11.87 6.28 -2.94
CA PRO A 161 13.27 5.88 -3.00
C PRO A 161 14.13 6.99 -3.63
N GLY A 162 15.35 7.13 -3.19
CA GLY A 162 16.25 8.13 -3.78
C GLY A 162 17.66 8.08 -3.21
N ALA A 163 18.55 8.89 -3.77
CA ALA A 163 19.88 9.02 -3.22
C ALA A 163 19.84 9.47 -1.77
N HIS A 164 20.65 8.88 -0.90
CA HIS A 164 20.73 9.15 0.54
C HIS A 164 19.47 8.75 1.34
N ASP A 165 18.61 7.89 0.83
CA ASP A 165 17.41 7.46 1.53
C ASP A 165 17.74 6.70 2.83
N VAL A 166 18.75 5.84 2.84
CA VAL A 166 19.22 5.12 4.05
C VAL A 166 19.73 6.11 5.11
N GLU A 167 20.54 7.09 4.73
CA GLU A 167 21.05 8.13 5.62
C GLU A 167 19.91 9.00 6.18
N ALA A 168 18.94 9.36 5.32
CA ALA A 168 17.77 10.10 5.72
C ALA A 168 16.91 9.29 6.71
N TYR A 169 16.74 7.99 6.45
CA TYR A 169 16.01 7.11 7.37
C TYR A 169 16.71 7.00 8.73
N LYS A 170 18.04 6.88 8.75
CA LYS A 170 18.82 6.90 10.00
C LYS A 170 18.68 8.22 10.77
N ALA A 171 18.49 9.34 10.07
CA ALA A 171 18.14 10.61 10.72
C ALA A 171 16.75 10.56 11.37
N MET A 172 15.78 9.90 10.70
CA MET A 172 14.45 9.66 11.28
C MET A 172 14.53 8.72 12.50
N GLU A 173 15.37 7.67 12.48
CA GLU A 173 15.60 6.80 13.62
C GLU A 173 16.11 7.58 14.85
N ARG A 174 17.08 8.50 14.65
CA ARG A 174 17.54 9.38 15.72
C ARG A 174 16.44 10.32 16.24
N ALA A 175 15.54 10.76 15.35
CA ALA A 175 14.40 11.57 15.75
C ALA A 175 13.37 10.76 16.55
N VAL A 176 13.25 9.46 16.32
CA VAL A 176 12.46 8.54 17.16
C VAL A 176 13.07 8.44 18.55
N GLU A 177 14.38 8.21 18.66
CA GLU A 177 15.10 8.16 19.93
C GLU A 177 14.96 9.47 20.73
N ALA A 178 14.91 10.61 20.03
CA ALA A 178 14.69 11.92 20.62
C ALA A 178 13.21 12.22 20.97
N GLY A 179 12.27 11.30 20.69
CA GLY A 179 10.84 11.48 20.97
C GLY A 179 10.13 12.50 20.05
N LYS A 180 10.76 12.92 18.96
CA LYS A 180 10.19 13.86 17.97
C LYS A 180 9.24 13.19 16.99
N ILE A 181 9.50 11.91 16.70
CA ILE A 181 8.71 11.04 15.82
C ILE A 181 8.39 9.77 16.62
N ARG A 182 7.17 9.24 16.49
CA ARG A 182 6.76 8.00 17.16
C ARG A 182 7.05 6.75 16.34
N SER A 183 6.90 6.86 15.02
CA SER A 183 7.06 5.73 14.08
C SER A 183 7.68 6.20 12.79
N VAL A 184 8.38 5.30 12.11
CA VAL A 184 9.03 5.56 10.82
C VAL A 184 8.61 4.51 9.78
N GLY A 185 8.51 4.94 8.53
CA GLY A 185 8.15 4.10 7.40
C GLY A 185 8.66 4.66 6.08
N VAL A 186 8.18 4.09 4.99
CA VAL A 186 8.57 4.51 3.63
C VAL A 186 7.34 4.55 2.71
N SER A 187 7.46 5.23 1.57
CA SER A 187 6.42 5.33 0.56
C SER A 187 7.00 5.10 -0.83
N ASN A 188 6.24 4.42 -1.70
CA ASN A 188 6.66 4.03 -3.04
C ASN A 188 7.87 3.08 -3.08
N TYR A 189 8.05 2.29 -2.02
CA TYR A 189 8.99 1.18 -1.97
C TYR A 189 8.25 -0.12 -2.31
N TYR A 190 8.77 -0.83 -3.29
CA TYR A 190 8.27 -2.13 -3.74
C TYR A 190 9.17 -3.26 -3.23
N ILE A 191 8.93 -4.50 -3.65
CA ILE A 191 9.67 -5.67 -3.13
C ILE A 191 11.19 -5.50 -3.30
N ARG A 192 11.63 -5.01 -4.47
CA ARG A 192 13.06 -4.81 -4.74
C ARG A 192 13.67 -3.77 -3.80
N GLU A 193 13.08 -2.59 -3.77
CA GLU A 193 13.54 -1.49 -2.90
C GLU A 193 13.56 -1.92 -1.44
N MET A 194 12.52 -2.59 -0.96
CA MET A 194 12.45 -3.08 0.41
C MET A 194 13.49 -4.16 0.72
N THR A 195 13.74 -5.08 -0.21
CA THR A 195 14.76 -6.13 -0.05
C THR A 195 16.16 -5.53 0.10
N ASP A 196 16.45 -4.48 -0.67
CA ASP A 196 17.74 -3.79 -0.61
C ASP A 196 17.85 -2.87 0.63
N PHE A 197 16.73 -2.28 1.07
CA PHE A 197 16.68 -1.28 2.13
C PHE A 197 16.69 -1.88 3.53
N LEU A 198 15.87 -2.91 3.79
CA LEU A 198 15.68 -3.48 5.14
C LEU A 198 16.98 -3.88 5.85
N PRO A 199 18.00 -4.48 5.19
CA PRO A 199 19.25 -4.82 5.85
C PRO A 199 20.10 -3.64 6.30
N GLN A 200 19.80 -2.42 5.83
CA GLN A 200 20.62 -1.23 6.04
C GLN A 200 20.09 -0.31 7.14
N VAL A 201 18.92 -0.61 7.72
CA VAL A 201 18.25 0.21 8.74
C VAL A 201 18.13 -0.57 10.05
N THR A 202 18.04 0.15 11.17
CA THR A 202 17.96 -0.43 12.51
C THR A 202 16.51 -0.59 12.96
N ILE A 203 15.71 0.44 12.78
CA ILE A 203 14.28 0.42 13.06
C ILE A 203 13.56 0.00 11.78
N LYS A 204 12.96 -1.17 11.80
CA LYS A 204 12.17 -1.66 10.67
C LYS A 204 11.01 -0.70 10.37
N PRO A 205 10.76 -0.34 9.09
CA PRO A 205 9.58 0.43 8.72
C PRO A 205 8.31 -0.23 9.25
N VAL A 206 7.48 0.54 9.97
CA VAL A 206 6.19 0.04 10.47
C VAL A 206 5.13 -0.02 9.38
N LEU A 207 5.32 0.79 8.32
CA LEU A 207 4.36 0.99 7.26
C LEU A 207 5.06 1.30 5.94
N VAL A 208 4.49 0.75 4.86
CA VAL A 208 4.77 1.16 3.47
C VAL A 208 3.50 1.75 2.86
N GLN A 209 3.61 2.93 2.24
CA GLN A 209 2.49 3.62 1.60
C GLN A 209 2.69 3.64 0.08
N ASN A 210 1.85 2.91 -0.67
CA ASN A 210 1.95 2.78 -2.13
C ASN A 210 0.62 3.09 -2.82
N GLU A 211 0.64 3.29 -4.15
CA GLU A 211 -0.59 3.37 -4.94
C GLU A 211 -1.29 2.01 -4.93
N ILE A 212 -2.55 1.97 -4.46
CA ILE A 212 -3.35 0.74 -4.47
C ILE A 212 -4.82 1.08 -4.71
N HIS A 213 -5.37 0.51 -5.78
CA HIS A 213 -6.77 0.62 -6.16
C HIS A 213 -7.18 -0.56 -7.06
N PRO A 214 -8.46 -0.77 -7.43
CA PRO A 214 -8.91 -1.93 -8.19
C PRO A 214 -8.20 -2.20 -9.52
N TYR A 215 -7.61 -1.19 -10.17
CA TYR A 215 -6.88 -1.35 -11.43
C TYR A 215 -5.35 -1.52 -11.24
N TYR A 216 -4.86 -1.30 -10.02
CA TYR A 216 -3.47 -1.47 -9.61
C TYR A 216 -3.42 -2.04 -8.19
N GLN A 217 -3.49 -3.37 -8.08
CA GLN A 217 -3.76 -4.04 -6.80
C GLN A 217 -2.51 -4.43 -6.02
N GLU A 218 -1.36 -4.51 -6.67
CA GLU A 218 -0.06 -4.80 -6.05
C GLU A 218 -0.05 -6.03 -5.11
N LYS A 219 -0.76 -7.09 -5.49
CA LYS A 219 -1.01 -8.29 -4.66
C LYS A 219 0.26 -8.91 -4.07
N GLU A 220 1.33 -8.99 -4.89
CA GLU A 220 2.62 -9.53 -4.47
C GLU A 220 3.28 -8.61 -3.41
N VAL A 221 3.19 -7.29 -3.61
CA VAL A 221 3.72 -6.28 -2.68
C VAL A 221 2.95 -6.32 -1.37
N VAL A 222 1.61 -6.34 -1.43
CA VAL A 222 0.74 -6.46 -0.24
C VAL A 222 1.11 -7.70 0.57
N ARG A 223 1.21 -8.87 -0.09
CA ARG A 223 1.61 -10.12 0.57
C ARG A 223 2.99 -10.01 1.20
N PHE A 224 3.98 -9.51 0.45
CA PHE A 224 5.35 -9.34 0.94
C PHE A 224 5.41 -8.45 2.19
N MET A 225 4.68 -7.33 2.22
CA MET A 225 4.64 -6.45 3.38
C MET A 225 4.02 -7.15 4.59
N HIS A 226 2.91 -7.87 4.41
CA HIS A 226 2.25 -8.64 5.47
C HIS A 226 3.16 -9.72 6.04
N GLU A 227 3.82 -10.51 5.19
CA GLU A 227 4.76 -11.56 5.61
C GLU A 227 5.95 -10.98 6.41
N ASN A 228 6.31 -9.74 6.15
CA ASN A 228 7.34 -9.02 6.89
C ASN A 228 6.81 -8.28 8.13
N GLY A 229 5.51 -8.36 8.45
CA GLY A 229 4.89 -7.65 9.56
C GLY A 229 4.91 -6.13 9.39
N ILE A 230 4.83 -5.65 8.15
CA ILE A 230 4.78 -4.24 7.76
C ILE A 230 3.37 -3.92 7.31
N VAL A 231 2.78 -2.84 7.84
CA VAL A 231 1.47 -2.38 7.40
C VAL A 231 1.57 -1.80 6.00
N ILE A 232 0.62 -2.13 5.11
CA ILE A 232 0.50 -1.52 3.79
C ILE A 232 -0.65 -0.52 3.78
N GLU A 233 -0.41 0.68 3.23
CA GLU A 233 -1.37 1.76 3.10
C GLU A 233 -1.50 2.18 1.64
N GLY A 234 -2.74 2.26 1.16
CA GLY A 234 -3.06 2.67 -0.20
C GLY A 234 -3.28 4.18 -0.32
N TRP A 235 -2.44 4.88 -1.09
CA TRP A 235 -2.77 6.20 -1.59
C TRP A 235 -3.51 6.08 -2.95
N TYR A 236 -4.30 7.07 -3.32
CA TYR A 236 -5.25 7.03 -4.45
C TYR A 236 -6.19 5.81 -4.44
N PRO A 237 -6.77 5.44 -3.29
CA PRO A 237 -7.63 4.24 -3.23
C PRO A 237 -8.84 4.32 -4.19
N LEU A 238 -9.24 5.53 -4.60
CA LEU A 238 -10.31 5.79 -5.56
C LEU A 238 -9.77 6.16 -6.96
N GLY A 239 -8.52 5.81 -7.28
CA GLY A 239 -7.91 5.99 -8.60
C GLY A 239 -7.21 7.33 -8.83
N GLY A 240 -7.37 8.31 -7.95
CA GLY A 240 -6.65 9.58 -8.05
C GLY A 240 -7.11 10.52 -9.17
N ARG A 241 -6.26 11.53 -9.46
CA ARG A 241 -6.59 12.61 -10.39
C ARG A 241 -6.84 12.10 -11.81
N GLY A 242 -7.99 12.47 -12.37
CA GLY A 242 -8.37 12.11 -13.74
C GLY A 242 -8.98 10.72 -13.90
N TYR A 243 -8.78 9.82 -12.91
CA TYR A 243 -9.22 8.43 -12.99
C TYR A 243 -10.40 8.07 -12.08
N THR A 244 -10.65 8.89 -11.04
CA THR A 244 -11.72 8.63 -10.06
C THR A 244 -13.08 8.41 -10.73
N ALA A 245 -13.48 9.25 -11.68
CA ALA A 245 -14.78 9.10 -12.35
C ALA A 245 -14.89 7.77 -13.11
N THR A 246 -13.82 7.37 -13.81
CA THR A 246 -13.76 6.09 -14.53
C THR A 246 -13.87 4.90 -13.57
N MET A 247 -13.19 4.97 -12.45
CA MET A 247 -13.18 3.90 -11.44
C MET A 247 -14.56 3.78 -10.76
N LEU A 248 -15.14 4.89 -10.31
CA LEU A 248 -16.47 4.91 -9.71
C LEU A 248 -17.57 4.51 -10.71
N GLY A 249 -17.37 4.73 -12.02
CA GLY A 249 -18.26 4.33 -13.09
C GLY A 249 -18.11 2.87 -13.54
N ASN A 250 -17.24 2.07 -12.93
CA ASN A 250 -17.05 0.68 -13.30
C ASN A 250 -18.33 -0.15 -13.04
N GLU A 251 -18.80 -0.89 -14.06
CA GLU A 251 -20.06 -1.63 -14.00
C GLU A 251 -20.08 -2.71 -12.91
N THR A 252 -18.98 -3.43 -12.71
CA THR A 252 -18.88 -4.46 -11.66
C THR A 252 -18.99 -3.83 -10.27
N ILE A 253 -18.24 -2.74 -10.02
CA ILE A 253 -18.28 -2.01 -8.76
C ILE A 253 -19.69 -1.41 -8.54
N GLY A 254 -20.29 -0.81 -9.57
CA GLY A 254 -21.64 -0.24 -9.49
C GLY A 254 -22.73 -1.28 -9.19
N ARG A 255 -22.61 -2.50 -9.74
CA ARG A 255 -23.53 -3.60 -9.46
C ARG A 255 -23.41 -4.08 -8.00
N ILE A 256 -22.21 -4.23 -7.51
CA ILE A 256 -21.95 -4.60 -6.10
C ILE A 256 -22.47 -3.49 -5.17
N ALA A 257 -22.19 -2.24 -5.49
CA ALA A 257 -22.66 -1.08 -4.72
C ALA A 257 -24.18 -1.07 -4.57
N LYS A 258 -24.89 -1.30 -5.69
CA LYS A 258 -26.36 -1.39 -5.69
C LYS A 258 -26.89 -2.54 -4.82
N ALA A 259 -26.21 -3.69 -4.83
CA ALA A 259 -26.62 -4.86 -4.03
C ALA A 259 -26.51 -4.58 -2.51
N HIS A 260 -25.49 -3.82 -2.10
CA HIS A 260 -25.27 -3.42 -0.71
C HIS A 260 -26.01 -2.14 -0.30
N GLY A 261 -26.64 -1.40 -1.23
CA GLY A 261 -27.20 -0.08 -0.95
C GLY A 261 -26.13 0.96 -0.58
N GLN A 262 -24.90 0.75 -1.06
CA GLN A 262 -23.73 1.58 -0.82
C GLN A 262 -23.30 2.32 -2.09
N SER A 263 -22.39 3.28 -1.98
CA SER A 263 -21.79 3.91 -3.15
C SER A 263 -20.61 3.10 -3.72
N PRO A 264 -20.25 3.31 -4.99
CA PRO A 264 -19.04 2.73 -5.57
C PRO A 264 -17.77 3.05 -4.78
N ALA A 265 -17.66 4.26 -4.22
CA ALA A 265 -16.53 4.65 -3.38
C ALA A 265 -16.43 3.78 -2.12
N GLN A 266 -17.56 3.55 -1.43
CA GLN A 266 -17.59 2.70 -0.24
C GLN A 266 -17.19 1.26 -0.58
N ILE A 267 -17.62 0.71 -1.70
CA ILE A 267 -17.22 -0.64 -2.14
C ILE A 267 -15.70 -0.74 -2.32
N ILE A 268 -15.10 0.22 -3.04
CA ILE A 268 -13.65 0.23 -3.28
C ILE A 268 -12.87 0.37 -1.97
N LEU A 269 -13.30 1.28 -1.09
CA LEU A 269 -12.64 1.50 0.19
C LEU A 269 -12.76 0.28 1.11
N ARG A 270 -13.96 -0.33 1.17
CA ARG A 270 -14.17 -1.57 1.95
C ARG A 270 -13.35 -2.74 1.39
N TRP A 271 -13.26 -2.87 0.06
CA TRP A 271 -12.43 -3.86 -0.61
C TRP A 271 -10.96 -3.74 -0.21
N ASN A 272 -10.40 -2.51 -0.17
CA ASN A 272 -9.03 -2.29 0.30
C ASN A 272 -8.84 -2.79 1.74
N LEU A 273 -9.74 -2.40 2.65
CA LEU A 273 -9.67 -2.80 4.06
C LEU A 273 -9.77 -4.33 4.22
N GLN A 274 -10.64 -5.00 3.45
CA GLN A 274 -10.76 -6.47 3.48
C GLN A 274 -9.53 -7.18 2.90
N ASN A 275 -8.75 -6.52 2.05
CA ASN A 275 -7.43 -7.00 1.60
C ASN A 275 -6.29 -6.66 2.59
N GLY A 276 -6.59 -6.11 3.75
CA GLY A 276 -5.58 -5.73 4.73
C GLY A 276 -4.80 -4.46 4.35
N VAL A 277 -5.36 -3.60 3.51
CA VAL A 277 -4.78 -2.33 3.07
C VAL A 277 -5.44 -1.18 3.81
N VAL A 278 -4.67 -0.42 4.58
CA VAL A 278 -5.08 0.84 5.21
C VAL A 278 -5.31 1.89 4.12
N ILE A 279 -6.24 2.83 4.31
CA ILE A 279 -6.63 3.77 3.26
C ILE A 279 -6.60 5.23 3.73
N ILE A 280 -6.26 6.13 2.78
CA ILE A 280 -6.23 7.58 3.00
C ILE A 280 -6.95 8.34 1.87
N PRO A 281 -8.26 8.12 1.66
CA PRO A 281 -9.00 8.88 0.66
C PRO A 281 -8.98 10.37 0.98
N GLY A 282 -8.69 11.20 -0.03
CA GLY A 282 -8.70 12.66 0.09
C GLY A 282 -10.05 13.24 -0.33
N SER A 283 -10.60 14.17 0.44
CA SER A 283 -11.76 14.99 0.06
C SER A 283 -11.87 16.25 0.88
N SER A 284 -12.26 17.36 0.26
CA SER A 284 -12.71 18.59 0.93
C SER A 284 -14.23 18.67 1.08
N ASN A 285 -14.99 17.74 0.48
CA ASN A 285 -16.43 17.70 0.58
C ASN A 285 -16.85 16.92 1.84
N PRO A 286 -17.60 17.54 2.79
CA PRO A 286 -18.03 16.87 4.02
C PRO A 286 -18.89 15.62 3.79
N ASP A 287 -19.73 15.60 2.76
CA ASP A 287 -20.57 14.45 2.45
C ASP A 287 -19.74 13.26 1.99
N HIS A 288 -18.74 13.50 1.14
CA HIS A 288 -17.79 12.46 0.73
C HIS A 288 -16.94 11.96 1.91
N GLN A 289 -16.53 12.86 2.83
CA GLN A 289 -15.80 12.45 4.03
C GLN A 289 -16.65 11.51 4.89
N LYS A 290 -17.91 11.87 5.14
CA LYS A 290 -18.85 11.05 5.87
C LYS A 290 -19.08 9.69 5.20
N GLU A 291 -19.24 9.68 3.88
CA GLU A 291 -19.40 8.47 3.09
C GLU A 291 -18.16 7.58 3.17
N ASN A 292 -16.97 8.15 2.95
CA ASN A 292 -15.69 7.43 2.93
C ASN A 292 -15.34 6.76 4.27
N ILE A 293 -15.85 7.26 5.39
CA ILE A 293 -15.61 6.68 6.72
C ILE A 293 -16.68 5.66 7.13
N SER A 294 -17.85 5.65 6.44
CA SER A 294 -18.98 4.78 6.76
C SER A 294 -18.86 3.42 6.07
N LEU A 295 -17.88 2.60 6.52
CA LEU A 295 -17.47 1.36 5.85
C LEU A 295 -17.70 0.08 6.70
N PHE A 296 -18.21 0.21 7.92
CA PHE A 296 -18.19 -0.89 8.90
C PHE A 296 -19.56 -1.56 9.11
N ASP A 297 -20.59 -1.16 8.35
CA ASP A 297 -21.96 -1.69 8.45
C ASP A 297 -22.28 -2.73 7.37
N PHE A 298 -21.34 -3.08 6.52
CA PHE A 298 -21.47 -4.08 5.48
C PHE A 298 -20.13 -4.79 5.24
N GLU A 299 -20.18 -5.94 4.60
CA GLU A 299 -19.02 -6.75 4.24
C GLU A 299 -19.18 -7.27 2.81
N LEU A 300 -18.10 -7.26 2.03
CA LEU A 300 -18.07 -7.86 0.70
C LEU A 300 -17.87 -9.37 0.83
N SER A 301 -18.68 -10.13 0.11
CA SER A 301 -18.52 -11.58 0.06
C SER A 301 -17.22 -11.99 -0.66
N PRO A 302 -16.73 -13.23 -0.45
CA PRO A 302 -15.58 -13.73 -1.19
C PRO A 302 -15.76 -13.65 -2.72
N GLU A 303 -16.97 -13.86 -3.22
CA GLU A 303 -17.30 -13.79 -4.64
C GLU A 303 -17.21 -12.33 -5.15
N GLU A 304 -17.65 -11.35 -4.38
CA GLU A 304 -17.55 -9.92 -4.70
C GLU A 304 -16.09 -9.46 -4.66
N MET A 305 -15.34 -9.90 -3.66
CA MET A 305 -13.89 -9.67 -3.57
C MET A 305 -13.19 -10.21 -4.82
N ALA A 306 -13.50 -11.44 -5.25
CA ALA A 306 -12.96 -12.04 -6.46
C ALA A 306 -13.35 -11.27 -7.73
N GLN A 307 -14.60 -10.76 -7.82
CA GLN A 307 -15.04 -9.95 -8.96
C GLN A 307 -14.27 -8.62 -9.06
N ILE A 308 -13.90 -8.02 -7.94
CA ILE A 308 -13.05 -6.82 -7.93
C ILE A 308 -11.60 -7.19 -8.23
N ALA A 309 -11.13 -8.34 -7.74
CA ALA A 309 -9.76 -8.82 -7.96
C ALA A 309 -9.41 -9.02 -9.45
N VAL A 310 -10.40 -9.36 -10.31
CA VAL A 310 -10.17 -9.49 -11.77
C VAL A 310 -10.14 -8.15 -12.52
N LEU A 311 -10.40 -7.02 -11.84
CA LEU A 311 -10.29 -5.70 -12.42
C LEU A 311 -8.85 -5.19 -12.51
N ASP A 312 -7.90 -5.92 -11.93
CA ASP A 312 -6.48 -5.59 -11.96
C ASP A 312 -5.97 -5.49 -13.41
N ARG A 313 -5.32 -4.38 -13.72
CA ARG A 313 -4.78 -4.08 -15.04
C ARG A 313 -3.30 -3.79 -15.00
N ASN A 314 -2.70 -3.82 -13.79
CA ASN A 314 -1.37 -3.30 -13.52
C ASN A 314 -1.23 -1.84 -14.05
N GLU A 315 -2.28 -1.06 -13.88
CA GLU A 315 -2.43 0.31 -14.40
C GLU A 315 -2.17 1.32 -13.29
N LYS A 316 -0.92 1.74 -13.19
CA LYS A 316 -0.50 2.80 -12.27
C LYS A 316 -0.95 4.16 -12.81
N HIS A 317 -1.57 4.98 -11.97
CA HIS A 317 -2.11 6.29 -12.35
C HIS A 317 -1.17 7.45 -12.07
N ASP A 318 -0.18 7.25 -11.24
CA ASP A 318 0.88 8.22 -11.02
C ASP A 318 2.19 7.76 -11.68
N TRP A 319 2.99 8.72 -12.11
CA TRP A 319 4.21 8.48 -12.90
C TRP A 319 5.49 8.33 -12.06
N TYR A 320 5.37 8.26 -10.74
CA TYR A 320 6.49 8.01 -9.83
C TYR A 320 6.95 6.56 -9.82
#